data_e18f3a3b1ce7ae2954480a2c9813bcd4
#
_entry.id   e18f3a3b1ce7ae2954480a2c9813bcd4
#
_cell.length_a   1.000
_cell.length_b   1.000
_cell.length_c   1.000
_cell.angle_alpha   90.00
_cell.angle_beta   90.00
_cell.angle_gamma   90.00
#
_symmetry.space_group_name_H-M   'P 1'
#
loop_
_entity.id
_entity.type
_entity.pdbx_description
1 polymer ?
#
loop_
_entity_poly.entity_id
_entity_poly.type
_entity_poly.pdbx_seq_one_letter_code
_entity_poly.pdbx_strand_id
1 'polypeptide(L)'
;MTLFKKSKTFIIAEIANAHEGSIGELKQIINECSRLKIDAIKFQIFKDHELLETSHEKYSLFQQLEFSNKQWKEIIRYTKNKKLRIFADVFGLQSVKLADKLGVTGFKIHSSEINNPSLLKFLALNDKPILLSTAGSFLYEIDEVLKIVQKKNREIILMHGFQGYPTQISDLNLKKIPELKKRYKLDVGLMDHIEGNSELALTIPLLGISLGSSVIEKHITLDRSKKGTDHYSSLNPDEFKTLINLIRKTEKSLGKSQTELLSNELKYRVQHKKNTLCKNTIKKGTILNTKSFEFKRTKTKSDSLPFFEINGKKSPNTLKKSEILTRKALGTNKIAAVIACRVESDRLFGKPLQNISDIPILRLLLNQLESSNLIDDIILAISEKEGNEIFVDFARKEKIKFVIGDDKDVLGRLILGAKYVQANIIFRVTSENPFIFWEGIDTAIKDHLTGKFDFSFVQDIPIGSGFEIINLNAFEKSHKRGTSKHRSELCSLYIHEHQNNFKINKFLPPKKLRYPDLRLTVDTPEDLLVARTIYNALGKNGKPIQLEKIINFLNDKPEIMNLNSSIPLGVTRIWK
;
A
#
# COMPACT_ATOMS: atom_id res chain seq x y z
N MET A 1 3.29 -13.00 -14.22
CA MET A 1 2.41 -12.60 -13.08
C MET A 1 2.71 -13.53 -11.93
N THR A 2 3.10 -13.02 -10.76
CA THR A 2 3.39 -13.85 -9.58
C THR A 2 2.11 -14.49 -9.06
N LEU A 3 2.16 -15.80 -8.76
CA LEU A 3 1.00 -16.53 -8.24
C LEU A 3 0.67 -16.07 -6.80
N PHE A 4 1.70 -15.82 -6.00
CA PHE A 4 1.58 -15.43 -4.60
C PHE A 4 1.65 -13.89 -4.48
N LYS A 5 0.48 -13.26 -4.26
CA LYS A 5 0.42 -11.79 -4.10
C LYS A 5 0.94 -11.40 -2.72
N LYS A 6 1.85 -10.43 -2.65
CA LYS A 6 2.43 -9.93 -1.38
C LYS A 6 1.40 -9.32 -0.40
N SER A 7 0.22 -8.95 -0.87
CA SER A 7 -0.81 -8.26 -0.07
C SER A 7 -1.90 -9.17 0.48
N LYS A 8 -1.92 -10.47 0.11
CA LYS A 8 -2.97 -11.41 0.49
C LYS A 8 -2.38 -12.77 0.80
N THR A 9 -2.71 -13.33 1.96
CA THR A 9 -2.33 -14.69 2.33
C THR A 9 -2.96 -15.70 1.37
N PHE A 10 -2.13 -16.56 0.79
CA PHE A 10 -2.56 -17.62 -0.10
C PHE A 10 -2.99 -18.83 0.73
N ILE A 11 -4.23 -19.28 0.59
CA ILE A 11 -4.83 -20.34 1.40
C ILE A 11 -4.92 -21.62 0.59
N ILE A 12 -4.28 -22.67 1.09
CA ILE A 12 -4.27 -24.00 0.50
C ILE A 12 -5.08 -24.95 1.40
N ALA A 13 -6.10 -25.59 0.83
CA ALA A 13 -6.76 -26.72 1.47
C ALA A 13 -6.02 -28.01 1.13
N GLU A 14 -5.42 -28.65 2.11
CA GLU A 14 -4.76 -29.94 2.02
C GLU A 14 -5.79 -31.06 2.23
N ILE A 15 -5.98 -31.88 1.23
CA ILE A 15 -6.87 -33.06 1.37
C ILE A 15 -6.12 -34.25 1.94
N ALA A 16 -4.85 -34.39 1.58
CA ALA A 16 -4.04 -35.59 1.91
C ALA A 16 -4.82 -36.88 1.62
N ASN A 17 -5.00 -37.74 2.61
CA ASN A 17 -5.73 -38.98 2.46
C ASN A 17 -7.15 -38.97 3.08
N ALA A 18 -7.69 -37.80 3.42
CA ALA A 18 -9.04 -37.67 3.99
C ALA A 18 -10.16 -38.20 3.08
N HIS A 19 -9.84 -38.58 1.86
CA HIS A 19 -10.75 -39.20 0.89
C HIS A 19 -10.92 -40.73 1.09
N GLU A 20 -10.14 -41.37 1.96
CA GLU A 20 -10.20 -42.81 2.28
C GLU A 20 -10.28 -43.71 1.02
N GLY A 21 -9.58 -43.38 -0.07
CA GLY A 21 -9.60 -44.11 -1.34
C GLY A 21 -10.87 -43.91 -2.18
N SER A 22 -11.85 -43.09 -1.75
CA SER A 22 -13.11 -42.85 -2.44
C SER A 22 -13.06 -41.63 -3.35
N ILE A 23 -13.24 -41.82 -4.65
CA ILE A 23 -13.40 -40.71 -5.63
C ILE A 23 -14.67 -39.88 -5.32
N GLY A 24 -15.71 -40.51 -4.84
CA GLY A 24 -16.97 -39.86 -4.48
C GLY A 24 -16.75 -38.85 -3.34
N GLU A 25 -16.11 -39.30 -2.27
CA GLU A 25 -15.78 -38.46 -1.11
C GLU A 25 -14.84 -37.33 -1.50
N LEU A 26 -13.79 -37.62 -2.29
CA LEU A 26 -12.86 -36.64 -2.80
C LEU A 26 -13.57 -35.54 -3.61
N LYS A 27 -14.52 -35.89 -4.49
CA LYS A 27 -15.31 -34.89 -5.24
C LYS A 27 -16.19 -34.05 -4.33
N GLN A 28 -16.72 -34.59 -3.24
CA GLN A 28 -17.49 -33.82 -2.26
C GLN A 28 -16.56 -32.80 -1.55
N ILE A 29 -15.36 -33.20 -1.13
CA ILE A 29 -14.35 -32.28 -0.55
C ILE A 29 -14.00 -31.18 -1.56
N ILE A 30 -13.78 -31.52 -2.82
CA ILE A 30 -13.49 -30.54 -3.89
C ILE A 30 -14.65 -29.53 -4.05
N ASN A 31 -15.92 -29.99 -3.96
CA ASN A 31 -17.07 -29.09 -4.02
C ASN A 31 -17.09 -28.10 -2.85
N GLU A 32 -16.82 -28.57 -1.63
CA GLU A 32 -16.71 -27.71 -0.46
C GLU A 32 -15.56 -26.69 -0.62
N CYS A 33 -14.39 -27.13 -1.06
CA CYS A 33 -13.27 -26.24 -1.35
C CYS A 33 -13.64 -25.15 -2.36
N SER A 34 -14.39 -25.49 -3.41
CA SER A 34 -14.89 -24.52 -4.39
C SER A 34 -15.89 -23.53 -3.77
N ARG A 35 -16.80 -24.00 -2.92
CA ARG A 35 -17.78 -23.17 -2.18
C ARG A 35 -17.07 -22.18 -1.24
N LEU A 36 -16.01 -22.62 -0.59
CA LEU A 36 -15.21 -21.83 0.35
C LEU A 36 -14.35 -20.76 -0.35
N LYS A 37 -14.19 -20.83 -1.67
CA LYS A 37 -13.38 -19.90 -2.46
C LYS A 37 -11.93 -19.81 -1.95
N ILE A 38 -11.32 -20.95 -1.64
CA ILE A 38 -9.90 -21.05 -1.31
C ILE A 38 -9.04 -20.67 -2.52
N ASP A 39 -7.77 -20.37 -2.29
CA ASP A 39 -6.85 -19.97 -3.37
C ASP A 39 -6.33 -21.20 -4.15
N ALA A 40 -6.13 -22.33 -3.47
CA ALA A 40 -5.74 -23.60 -4.10
C ALA A 40 -6.15 -24.82 -3.25
N ILE A 41 -6.28 -25.95 -3.93
CA ILE A 41 -6.42 -27.27 -3.32
C ILE A 41 -5.11 -28.04 -3.50
N LYS A 42 -4.75 -28.89 -2.54
CA LYS A 42 -3.58 -29.74 -2.65
C LYS A 42 -3.94 -31.21 -2.51
N PHE A 43 -3.37 -32.04 -3.37
CA PHE A 43 -3.49 -33.49 -3.38
C PHE A 43 -2.14 -34.13 -3.10
N GLN A 44 -2.13 -35.28 -2.46
CA GLN A 44 -0.97 -36.16 -2.39
C GLN A 44 -1.05 -37.17 -3.54
N ILE A 45 -0.09 -37.13 -4.44
CA ILE A 45 -0.01 -38.06 -5.58
C ILE A 45 1.19 -38.98 -5.36
N PHE A 46 0.91 -40.24 -5.14
CA PHE A 46 1.92 -41.27 -4.87
C PHE A 46 1.62 -42.55 -5.63
N LYS A 47 2.66 -43.41 -5.70
CA LYS A 47 2.57 -44.82 -6.03
C LYS A 47 3.05 -45.57 -4.80
N ASP A 48 2.27 -46.56 -4.36
CA ASP A 48 2.58 -47.36 -3.16
C ASP A 48 4.01 -47.85 -3.13
N HIS A 49 4.51 -48.45 -4.23
CA HIS A 49 5.85 -49.00 -4.40
C HIS A 49 6.95 -47.93 -4.54
N GLU A 50 6.64 -46.67 -4.86
CA GLU A 50 7.62 -45.56 -4.79
C GLU A 50 7.67 -44.94 -3.40
N LEU A 51 6.59 -45.08 -2.61
CA LEU A 51 6.44 -44.48 -1.29
C LEU A 51 6.97 -45.38 -0.17
N LEU A 52 6.64 -46.68 -0.22
CA LEU A 52 6.90 -47.63 0.85
C LEU A 52 7.46 -48.97 0.31
N GLU A 53 8.30 -49.62 1.09
CA GLU A 53 8.64 -51.04 0.86
C GLU A 53 7.43 -51.93 1.16
N THR A 54 7.29 -53.03 0.45
CA THR A 54 6.18 -54.01 0.62
C THR A 54 6.10 -54.60 2.02
N SER A 55 7.24 -54.63 2.76
CA SER A 55 7.34 -55.08 4.14
C SER A 55 6.86 -54.04 5.17
N HIS A 56 6.62 -52.78 4.77
CA HIS A 56 6.25 -51.73 5.68
C HIS A 56 4.82 -51.93 6.21
N GLU A 57 4.63 -51.76 7.52
CA GLU A 57 3.35 -51.98 8.21
C GLU A 57 2.15 -51.25 7.59
N LYS A 58 2.36 -50.06 6.99
CA LYS A 58 1.34 -49.27 6.33
C LYS A 58 1.18 -49.53 4.83
N TYR A 59 1.90 -50.48 4.24
CA TYR A 59 1.91 -50.70 2.80
C TYR A 59 0.49 -51.01 2.26
N SER A 60 -0.24 -51.91 2.91
CA SER A 60 -1.60 -52.27 2.52
C SER A 60 -2.61 -51.11 2.63
N LEU A 61 -2.42 -50.21 3.60
CA LEU A 61 -3.21 -49.00 3.74
C LEU A 61 -3.00 -48.05 2.56
N PHE A 62 -1.71 -47.75 2.24
CA PHE A 62 -1.40 -46.84 1.13
C PHE A 62 -1.80 -47.43 -0.23
N GLN A 63 -1.76 -48.76 -0.39
CA GLN A 63 -2.30 -49.43 -1.57
C GLN A 63 -3.80 -49.21 -1.76
N GLN A 64 -4.58 -49.19 -0.67
CA GLN A 64 -6.01 -48.87 -0.72
C GLN A 64 -6.30 -47.40 -0.98
N LEU A 65 -5.40 -46.51 -0.56
CA LEU A 65 -5.53 -45.05 -0.73
C LEU A 65 -5.05 -44.57 -2.11
N GLU A 66 -4.28 -45.40 -2.84
CA GLU A 66 -3.73 -45.04 -4.14
C GLU A 66 -4.80 -44.92 -5.22
N PHE A 67 -4.77 -43.82 -5.97
CA PHE A 67 -5.56 -43.69 -7.19
C PHE A 67 -4.77 -44.08 -8.45
N SER A 68 -5.41 -44.79 -9.36
CA SER A 68 -4.86 -45.08 -10.67
C SER A 68 -4.68 -43.80 -11.51
N ASN A 69 -3.84 -43.87 -12.53
CA ASN A 69 -3.63 -42.75 -13.47
C ASN A 69 -4.94 -42.28 -14.15
N LYS A 70 -5.90 -43.20 -14.40
CA LYS A 70 -7.21 -42.90 -14.95
C LYS A 70 -8.06 -42.10 -13.98
N GLN A 71 -8.06 -42.50 -12.71
CA GLN A 71 -8.78 -41.81 -11.63
C GLN A 71 -8.19 -40.40 -11.40
N TRP A 72 -6.86 -40.26 -11.33
CA TRP A 72 -6.21 -38.96 -11.23
C TRP A 72 -6.57 -38.04 -12.38
N LYS A 73 -6.61 -38.55 -13.63
CA LYS A 73 -7.04 -37.76 -14.78
C LYS A 73 -8.48 -37.25 -14.62
N GLU A 74 -9.38 -38.05 -14.07
CA GLU A 74 -10.76 -37.66 -13.77
C GLU A 74 -10.82 -36.60 -12.68
N ILE A 75 -10.14 -36.83 -11.55
CA ILE A 75 -10.09 -35.93 -10.39
C ILE A 75 -9.56 -34.55 -10.79
N ILE A 76 -8.42 -34.50 -11.49
CA ILE A 76 -7.79 -33.25 -11.89
C ILE A 76 -8.70 -32.47 -12.87
N ARG A 77 -9.33 -33.18 -13.85
CA ARG A 77 -10.31 -32.57 -14.74
C ARG A 77 -11.50 -31.98 -13.99
N TYR A 78 -12.04 -32.74 -13.03
CA TYR A 78 -13.16 -32.30 -12.19
C TYR A 78 -12.79 -31.04 -11.39
N THR A 79 -11.61 -31.01 -10.79
CA THR A 79 -11.11 -29.88 -10.00
C THR A 79 -10.89 -28.63 -10.88
N LYS A 80 -10.34 -28.80 -12.09
CA LYS A 80 -10.17 -27.70 -13.06
C LYS A 80 -11.49 -27.08 -13.48
N ASN A 81 -12.54 -27.90 -13.66
CA ASN A 81 -13.90 -27.42 -13.99
C ASN A 81 -14.48 -26.56 -12.86
N LYS A 82 -14.05 -26.74 -11.62
CA LYS A 82 -14.39 -25.87 -10.49
C LYS A 82 -13.55 -24.60 -10.39
N LYS A 83 -12.64 -24.36 -11.36
CA LYS A 83 -11.71 -23.22 -11.43
C LYS A 83 -10.77 -23.12 -10.21
N LEU A 84 -10.48 -24.23 -9.55
CA LEU A 84 -9.51 -24.30 -8.45
C LEU A 84 -8.10 -24.49 -9.00
N ARG A 85 -7.13 -23.79 -8.40
CA ARG A 85 -5.71 -24.08 -8.61
C ARG A 85 -5.36 -25.37 -7.88
N ILE A 86 -4.43 -26.14 -8.46
CA ILE A 86 -4.08 -27.47 -7.97
C ILE A 86 -2.59 -27.51 -7.67
N PHE A 87 -2.25 -27.76 -6.42
CA PHE A 87 -0.91 -28.17 -6.03
C PHE A 87 -0.86 -29.67 -5.84
N ALA A 88 0.25 -30.28 -6.17
CA ALA A 88 0.51 -31.71 -5.93
C ALA A 88 1.69 -31.90 -5.01
N ASP A 89 1.47 -32.53 -3.87
CA ASP A 89 2.51 -33.14 -3.06
C ASP A 89 2.88 -34.46 -3.74
N VAL A 90 4.12 -34.59 -4.22
CA VAL A 90 4.53 -35.66 -5.11
C VAL A 90 5.58 -36.54 -4.44
N PHE A 91 5.36 -37.85 -4.50
CA PHE A 91 6.21 -38.84 -3.91
C PHE A 91 6.78 -39.75 -5.01
N GLY A 92 8.06 -39.60 -5.31
CA GLY A 92 8.74 -40.32 -6.37
C GLY A 92 8.64 -39.70 -7.77
N LEU A 93 9.40 -40.29 -8.71
CA LEU A 93 9.55 -39.79 -10.07
C LEU A 93 8.31 -40.03 -10.94
N GLN A 94 7.61 -41.14 -10.77
CA GLN A 94 6.40 -41.43 -11.54
C GLN A 94 5.27 -40.45 -11.17
N SER A 95 5.13 -40.16 -9.87
CA SER A 95 4.12 -39.25 -9.34
C SER A 95 4.28 -37.82 -9.83
N VAL A 96 5.51 -37.29 -9.83
CA VAL A 96 5.78 -35.93 -10.32
C VAL A 96 5.55 -35.83 -11.84
N LYS A 97 5.95 -36.86 -12.63
CA LYS A 97 5.69 -36.91 -14.07
C LYS A 97 4.19 -36.97 -14.37
N LEU A 98 3.44 -37.75 -13.60
CA LEU A 98 1.98 -37.83 -13.72
C LEU A 98 1.32 -36.47 -13.42
N ALA A 99 1.65 -35.85 -12.30
CA ALA A 99 1.12 -34.57 -11.90
C ALA A 99 1.44 -33.46 -12.95
N ASP A 100 2.64 -33.47 -13.49
CA ASP A 100 3.05 -32.53 -14.55
C ASP A 100 2.24 -32.72 -15.84
N LYS A 101 2.11 -33.96 -16.30
CA LYS A 101 1.29 -34.35 -17.47
C LYS A 101 -0.18 -33.96 -17.30
N LEU A 102 -0.71 -34.06 -16.09
CA LEU A 102 -2.08 -33.66 -15.76
C LEU A 102 -2.26 -32.15 -15.64
N GLY A 103 -1.18 -31.39 -15.68
CA GLY A 103 -1.17 -29.94 -15.70
C GLY A 103 -1.61 -29.32 -14.37
N VAL A 104 -1.03 -29.74 -13.26
CA VAL A 104 -1.15 -29.08 -11.96
C VAL A 104 -0.53 -27.68 -12.01
N THR A 105 -0.97 -26.78 -11.11
CA THR A 105 -0.50 -25.40 -11.04
C THR A 105 0.91 -25.31 -10.46
N GLY A 106 1.23 -26.14 -9.47
CA GLY A 106 2.52 -26.16 -8.80
C GLY A 106 2.75 -27.47 -8.05
N PHE A 107 3.93 -27.60 -7.49
CA PHE A 107 4.36 -28.81 -6.77
C PHE A 107 4.68 -28.48 -5.32
N LYS A 108 4.53 -29.47 -4.45
CA LYS A 108 5.15 -29.47 -3.14
C LYS A 108 6.22 -30.58 -3.09
N ILE A 109 7.37 -30.24 -2.55
CA ILE A 109 8.41 -31.18 -2.16
C ILE A 109 8.16 -31.50 -0.70
N HIS A 110 7.66 -32.70 -0.42
CA HIS A 110 7.46 -33.18 0.94
C HIS A 110 8.82 -33.35 1.65
N SER A 111 8.83 -33.28 2.98
CA SER A 111 10.07 -33.49 3.76
C SER A 111 10.73 -34.85 3.53
N SER A 112 9.96 -35.90 3.27
CA SER A 112 10.49 -37.23 2.91
C SER A 112 11.19 -37.27 1.56
N GLU A 113 10.89 -36.32 0.66
CA GLU A 113 11.44 -36.25 -0.70
C GLU A 113 12.66 -35.33 -0.84
N ILE A 114 13.10 -34.71 0.26
CA ILE A 114 14.19 -33.73 0.23
C ILE A 114 15.52 -34.35 -0.26
N ASN A 115 15.69 -35.64 -0.06
CA ASN A 115 16.87 -36.41 -0.47
C ASN A 115 16.62 -37.29 -1.73
N ASN A 116 15.56 -37.02 -2.51
CA ASN A 116 15.24 -37.74 -3.73
C ASN A 116 15.81 -37.04 -4.98
N PRO A 117 17.03 -37.43 -5.46
CA PRO A 117 17.70 -36.71 -6.54
C PRO A 117 16.96 -36.82 -7.88
N SER A 118 16.23 -37.90 -8.12
CA SER A 118 15.47 -38.10 -9.36
C SER A 118 14.30 -37.15 -9.46
N LEU A 119 13.54 -36.98 -8.36
CA LEU A 119 12.44 -36.02 -8.25
C LEU A 119 12.97 -34.58 -8.34
N LEU A 120 14.01 -34.24 -7.58
CA LEU A 120 14.60 -32.90 -7.55
C LEU A 120 15.15 -32.49 -8.93
N LYS A 121 15.83 -33.39 -9.66
CA LYS A 121 16.31 -33.13 -11.02
C LYS A 121 15.16 -32.86 -11.99
N PHE A 122 14.06 -33.61 -11.89
CA PHE A 122 12.87 -33.37 -12.71
C PHE A 122 12.27 -31.98 -12.42
N LEU A 123 12.10 -31.67 -11.16
CA LEU A 123 11.58 -30.37 -10.75
C LEU A 123 12.51 -29.21 -11.14
N ALA A 124 13.82 -29.40 -11.14
CA ALA A 124 14.79 -28.39 -11.57
C ALA A 124 14.61 -27.95 -13.04
N LEU A 125 14.06 -28.83 -13.88
CA LEU A 125 13.78 -28.55 -15.30
C LEU A 125 12.39 -27.95 -15.53
N ASN A 126 11.53 -27.96 -14.51
CA ASN A 126 10.15 -27.44 -14.58
C ASN A 126 10.11 -25.98 -14.11
N ASP A 127 9.17 -25.18 -14.60
CA ASP A 127 9.04 -23.75 -14.32
C ASP A 127 7.87 -23.41 -13.37
N LYS A 128 7.10 -24.41 -12.94
CA LYS A 128 5.96 -24.21 -12.04
C LYS A 128 6.41 -23.85 -10.61
N PRO A 129 5.57 -23.13 -9.85
CA PRO A 129 5.84 -22.81 -8.44
C PRO A 129 6.11 -24.05 -7.59
N ILE A 130 7.00 -23.91 -6.61
CA ILE A 130 7.39 -24.97 -5.68
C ILE A 130 7.10 -24.53 -4.24
N LEU A 131 6.40 -25.36 -3.50
CA LEU A 131 6.31 -25.34 -2.04
C LEU A 131 7.35 -26.32 -1.51
N LEU A 132 8.36 -25.84 -0.77
CA LEU A 132 9.41 -26.69 -0.20
C LEU A 132 9.20 -26.86 1.30
N SER A 133 8.85 -28.07 1.73
CA SER A 133 8.77 -28.39 3.16
C SER A 133 10.15 -28.27 3.82
N THR A 134 10.19 -27.61 4.99
CA THR A 134 11.41 -27.50 5.82
C THR A 134 11.31 -28.32 7.10
N ALA A 135 10.19 -29.06 7.27
CA ALA A 135 9.96 -29.88 8.45
C ALA A 135 10.93 -31.06 8.50
N GLY A 136 11.48 -31.37 9.67
CA GLY A 136 12.38 -32.50 9.86
C GLY A 136 13.67 -32.45 9.05
N SER A 137 14.06 -31.25 8.55
CA SER A 137 15.23 -31.10 7.68
C SER A 137 16.28 -30.20 8.33
N PHE A 138 17.54 -30.55 8.13
CA PHE A 138 18.67 -29.69 8.48
C PHE A 138 18.80 -28.52 7.48
N LEU A 139 19.38 -27.42 7.92
CA LEU A 139 19.55 -26.25 7.04
C LEU A 139 20.41 -26.57 5.81
N TYR A 140 21.43 -27.40 5.94
CA TYR A 140 22.28 -27.80 4.81
C TYR A 140 21.51 -28.60 3.75
N GLU A 141 20.50 -29.39 4.14
CA GLU A 141 19.67 -30.15 3.19
C GLU A 141 18.79 -29.20 2.40
N ILE A 142 18.20 -28.19 3.07
CA ILE A 142 17.43 -27.12 2.43
C ILE A 142 18.33 -26.34 1.47
N ASP A 143 19.56 -25.99 1.89
CA ASP A 143 20.55 -25.28 1.06
C ASP A 143 20.84 -26.07 -0.23
N GLU A 144 21.07 -27.40 -0.14
CA GLU A 144 21.35 -28.25 -1.31
C GLU A 144 20.12 -28.36 -2.24
N VAL A 145 18.93 -28.57 -1.70
CA VAL A 145 17.70 -28.61 -2.53
C VAL A 145 17.50 -27.28 -3.27
N LEU A 146 17.67 -26.15 -2.58
CA LEU A 146 17.53 -24.84 -3.21
C LEU A 146 18.55 -24.63 -4.34
N LYS A 147 19.82 -25.04 -4.18
CA LYS A 147 20.82 -25.02 -5.25
C LYS A 147 20.37 -25.78 -6.51
N ILE A 148 19.65 -26.88 -6.32
CA ILE A 148 19.12 -27.69 -7.43
C ILE A 148 17.91 -27.03 -8.08
N VAL A 149 16.91 -26.62 -7.29
CA VAL A 149 15.60 -26.22 -7.81
C VAL A 149 15.50 -24.74 -8.19
N GLN A 150 16.38 -23.86 -7.69
CA GLN A 150 16.39 -22.43 -8.04
C GLN A 150 17.01 -22.13 -9.41
N LYS A 151 17.46 -23.13 -10.17
CA LYS A 151 18.13 -22.94 -11.48
C LYS A 151 17.26 -22.22 -12.52
N LYS A 152 15.94 -22.29 -12.39
CA LYS A 152 15.00 -21.51 -13.20
C LYS A 152 14.34 -20.44 -12.34
N ASN A 153 14.03 -19.30 -12.94
CA ASN A 153 13.37 -18.17 -12.27
C ASN A 153 11.89 -18.51 -12.00
N ARG A 154 11.63 -19.21 -10.87
CA ARG A 154 10.31 -19.65 -10.42
C ARG A 154 10.02 -19.17 -9.01
N GLU A 155 8.75 -19.19 -8.62
CA GLU A 155 8.32 -18.87 -7.26
C GLU A 155 8.55 -20.10 -6.36
N ILE A 156 9.38 -19.94 -5.33
CA ILE A 156 9.64 -20.95 -4.29
C ILE A 156 9.18 -20.38 -2.96
N ILE A 157 8.32 -21.12 -2.27
CA ILE A 157 7.86 -20.81 -0.91
C ILE A 157 8.40 -21.89 0.03
N LEU A 158 9.06 -21.49 1.10
CA LEU A 158 9.48 -22.40 2.17
C LEU A 158 8.28 -22.66 3.08
N MET A 159 7.92 -23.94 3.29
CA MET A 159 6.78 -24.31 4.14
C MET A 159 7.28 -24.78 5.49
N HIS A 160 7.08 -23.94 6.52
CA HIS A 160 7.40 -24.29 7.91
C HIS A 160 6.26 -25.09 8.54
N GLY A 161 6.60 -26.10 9.31
CA GLY A 161 5.66 -26.94 10.06
C GLY A 161 6.37 -28.01 10.85
N PHE A 162 5.61 -28.81 11.59
CA PHE A 162 6.08 -29.97 12.33
C PHE A 162 5.33 -31.21 11.87
N GLN A 163 6.02 -32.33 11.64
CA GLN A 163 5.47 -33.57 11.09
C GLN A 163 5.15 -34.63 12.16
N GLY A 164 4.94 -34.21 13.39
CA GLY A 164 4.50 -35.12 14.47
C GLY A 164 2.97 -35.14 14.61
N TYR A 165 2.43 -36.32 14.88
CA TYR A 165 1.00 -36.54 15.11
C TYR A 165 0.78 -37.23 16.47
N PRO A 166 0.12 -36.58 17.44
CA PRO A 166 -0.32 -35.16 17.48
C PRO A 166 0.87 -34.19 17.59
N THR A 167 0.74 -33.02 16.97
CA THR A 167 1.73 -31.96 17.14
C THR A 167 1.60 -31.32 18.51
N GLN A 168 2.67 -31.38 19.32
CA GLN A 168 2.72 -30.60 20.56
C GLN A 168 2.92 -29.12 20.24
N ILE A 169 2.26 -28.25 20.98
CA ILE A 169 2.28 -26.79 20.74
C ILE A 169 3.69 -26.23 20.82
N SER A 170 4.51 -26.73 21.76
CA SER A 170 5.92 -26.37 21.93
C SER A 170 6.78 -26.64 20.70
N ASP A 171 6.42 -27.65 19.89
CA ASP A 171 7.19 -28.12 18.77
C ASP A 171 6.95 -27.29 17.49
N LEU A 172 5.88 -26.50 17.47
CA LEU A 172 5.55 -25.63 16.33
C LEU A 172 6.64 -24.59 16.02
N ASN A 173 7.32 -24.10 17.05
CA ASN A 173 8.44 -23.16 16.93
C ASN A 173 8.23 -22.08 15.84
N LEU A 174 7.12 -21.35 15.90
CA LEU A 174 6.71 -20.37 14.89
C LEU A 174 7.77 -19.27 14.63
N LYS A 175 8.68 -19.02 15.58
CA LYS A 175 9.78 -18.07 15.40
C LYS A 175 10.76 -18.47 14.29
N LYS A 176 10.73 -19.72 13.81
CA LYS A 176 11.47 -20.13 12.61
C LYS A 176 11.00 -19.43 11.34
N ILE A 177 9.74 -18.96 11.27
CA ILE A 177 9.20 -18.29 10.09
C ILE A 177 10.02 -17.04 9.71
N PRO A 178 10.17 -16.03 10.56
CA PRO A 178 11.00 -14.86 10.24
C PRO A 178 12.49 -15.22 10.06
N GLU A 179 13.02 -16.21 10.76
CA GLU A 179 14.42 -16.64 10.60
C GLU A 179 14.68 -17.26 9.22
N LEU A 180 13.80 -18.16 8.74
CA LEU A 180 13.88 -18.72 7.39
C LEU A 180 13.78 -17.63 6.34
N LYS A 181 12.82 -16.69 6.51
CA LYS A 181 12.65 -15.55 5.60
C LYS A 181 13.90 -14.67 5.53
N LYS A 182 14.52 -14.39 6.68
CA LYS A 182 15.75 -13.61 6.78
C LYS A 182 16.94 -14.32 6.11
N ARG A 183 17.09 -15.63 6.36
CA ARG A 183 18.21 -16.44 5.84
C ARG A 183 18.14 -16.57 4.32
N TYR A 184 16.99 -17.00 3.80
CA TYR A 184 16.85 -17.42 2.40
C TYR A 184 16.37 -16.30 1.47
N LYS A 185 15.86 -15.19 2.00
CA LYS A 185 15.22 -14.11 1.21
C LYS A 185 14.07 -14.62 0.33
N LEU A 186 13.44 -15.71 0.73
CA LEU A 186 12.27 -16.32 0.13
C LEU A 186 11.04 -16.08 1.02
N ASP A 187 9.86 -16.13 0.43
CA ASP A 187 8.64 -16.14 1.20
C ASP A 187 8.47 -17.47 1.96
N VAL A 188 7.81 -17.41 3.10
CA VAL A 188 7.59 -18.55 4.00
C VAL A 188 6.10 -18.75 4.20
N GLY A 189 5.64 -19.99 4.12
CA GLY A 189 4.30 -20.43 4.49
C GLY A 189 4.30 -21.23 5.79
N LEU A 190 3.12 -21.42 6.34
CA LEU A 190 2.89 -22.29 7.50
C LEU A 190 1.99 -23.45 7.10
N MET A 191 2.39 -24.66 7.49
CA MET A 191 1.61 -25.89 7.44
C MET A 191 1.61 -26.50 8.83
N ASP A 192 0.46 -26.55 9.49
CA ASP A 192 0.36 -27.09 10.84
C ASP A 192 -0.54 -28.33 10.90
N HIS A 193 -0.25 -29.24 11.86
CA HIS A 193 -1.00 -30.45 12.13
C HIS A 193 -1.60 -30.42 13.55
N ILE A 194 -2.01 -29.24 13.99
CA ILE A 194 -2.73 -29.05 15.26
C ILE A 194 -4.07 -29.77 15.17
N GLU A 195 -4.47 -30.37 16.29
CA GLU A 195 -5.77 -31.02 16.42
C GLU A 195 -6.92 -30.11 15.99
N GLY A 196 -7.70 -30.58 15.00
CA GLY A 196 -8.71 -29.77 14.31
C GLY A 196 -9.87 -29.26 15.20
N ASN A 197 -10.17 -29.94 16.33
CA ASN A 197 -11.17 -29.50 17.29
C ASN A 197 -10.62 -28.51 18.33
N SER A 198 -9.32 -28.26 18.35
CA SER A 198 -8.69 -27.26 19.22
C SER A 198 -8.95 -25.85 18.69
N GLU A 199 -9.19 -24.90 19.59
CA GLU A 199 -9.24 -23.46 19.27
C GLU A 199 -7.92 -22.97 18.62
N LEU A 200 -6.82 -23.66 18.92
CA LEU A 200 -5.50 -23.38 18.34
C LEU A 200 -5.43 -23.72 16.86
N ALA A 201 -6.26 -24.63 16.35
CA ALA A 201 -6.33 -24.96 14.94
C ALA A 201 -6.72 -23.74 14.07
N LEU A 202 -7.47 -22.77 14.64
CA LEU A 202 -7.81 -21.51 13.99
C LEU A 202 -6.83 -20.38 14.33
N THR A 203 -6.19 -20.42 15.49
CA THR A 203 -5.35 -19.33 16.00
C THR A 203 -3.91 -19.41 15.47
N ILE A 204 -3.32 -20.61 15.42
CA ILE A 204 -1.93 -20.81 14.94
C ILE A 204 -1.70 -20.27 13.53
N PRO A 205 -2.58 -20.49 12.53
CA PRO A 205 -2.45 -19.86 11.23
C PRO A 205 -2.37 -18.33 11.28
N LEU A 206 -3.14 -17.69 12.17
CA LEU A 206 -3.14 -16.23 12.32
C LEU A 206 -1.82 -15.71 12.93
N LEU A 207 -1.26 -16.45 13.89
CA LEU A 207 0.07 -16.16 14.45
C LEU A 207 1.16 -16.33 13.38
N GLY A 208 1.07 -17.37 12.54
CA GLY A 208 1.95 -17.54 11.39
C GLY A 208 1.93 -16.32 10.44
N ILE A 209 0.75 -15.82 10.13
CA ILE A 209 0.58 -14.62 9.28
C ILE A 209 1.20 -13.40 9.96
N SER A 210 0.99 -13.21 11.26
CA SER A 210 1.58 -12.09 12.01
C SER A 210 3.11 -12.13 12.06
N LEU A 211 3.69 -13.33 11.97
CA LEU A 211 5.14 -13.56 11.87
C LEU A 211 5.67 -13.51 10.43
N GLY A 212 4.81 -13.27 9.45
CA GLY A 212 5.18 -13.03 8.05
C GLY A 212 4.97 -14.19 7.10
N SER A 213 4.16 -15.20 7.46
CA SER A 213 3.73 -16.24 6.52
C SER A 213 2.87 -15.65 5.40
N SER A 214 3.22 -15.97 4.16
CA SER A 214 2.46 -15.58 2.95
C SER A 214 1.52 -16.68 2.45
N VAL A 215 1.72 -17.91 2.91
CA VAL A 215 0.91 -19.09 2.56
C VAL A 215 0.48 -19.79 3.84
N ILE A 216 -0.78 -20.18 3.91
CA ILE A 216 -1.32 -21.06 4.95
C ILE A 216 -1.85 -22.33 4.28
N GLU A 217 -1.31 -23.47 4.69
CA GLU A 217 -1.77 -24.80 4.31
C GLU A 217 -2.47 -25.43 5.51
N LYS A 218 -3.71 -25.88 5.32
CA LYS A 218 -4.50 -26.50 6.37
C LYS A 218 -5.29 -27.69 5.84
N HIS A 219 -5.32 -28.78 6.61
CA HIS A 219 -6.06 -29.98 6.27
C HIS A 219 -7.57 -29.74 6.31
N ILE A 220 -8.30 -30.39 5.41
CA ILE A 220 -9.76 -30.37 5.31
C ILE A 220 -10.33 -31.78 5.15
N THR A 221 -11.41 -32.07 5.86
CA THR A 221 -12.25 -33.27 5.66
C THR A 221 -13.71 -32.86 5.62
N LEU A 222 -14.61 -33.76 5.21
CA LEU A 222 -16.05 -33.49 5.25
C LEU A 222 -16.59 -33.57 6.68
N ASP A 223 -16.11 -34.56 7.45
CA ASP A 223 -16.57 -34.83 8.81
C ASP A 223 -15.43 -35.48 9.63
N ARG A 224 -14.81 -34.69 10.50
CA ARG A 224 -13.72 -35.16 11.38
C ARG A 224 -14.18 -36.25 12.36
N SER A 225 -15.47 -36.32 12.70
CA SER A 225 -16.00 -37.31 13.65
C SER A 225 -15.84 -38.75 13.16
N LYS A 226 -15.67 -38.95 11.85
CA LYS A 226 -15.43 -40.27 11.24
C LYS A 226 -14.07 -40.87 11.59
N LYS A 227 -13.14 -40.08 12.14
CA LYS A 227 -11.78 -40.51 12.59
C LYS A 227 -10.96 -41.26 11.54
N GLY A 228 -11.11 -40.88 10.26
CA GLY A 228 -10.36 -41.45 9.14
C GLY A 228 -8.91 -40.92 9.10
N THR A 229 -8.20 -41.28 8.02
CA THR A 229 -6.82 -40.88 7.77
C THR A 229 -6.73 -39.36 7.67
N ASP A 230 -5.77 -38.75 8.37
CA ASP A 230 -5.53 -37.29 8.44
C ASP A 230 -6.69 -36.46 9.04
N HIS A 231 -7.78 -37.08 9.50
CA HIS A 231 -8.93 -36.39 10.07
C HIS A 231 -8.58 -35.62 11.35
N TYR A 232 -7.64 -36.10 12.15
CA TYR A 232 -7.24 -35.49 13.42
C TYR A 232 -6.89 -33.99 13.28
N SER A 233 -6.07 -33.65 12.30
CA SER A 233 -5.61 -32.26 12.05
C SER A 233 -6.49 -31.50 11.05
N SER A 234 -7.53 -32.15 10.52
CA SER A 234 -8.41 -31.57 9.51
C SER A 234 -9.49 -30.68 10.13
N LEU A 235 -9.82 -29.61 9.44
CA LEU A 235 -10.99 -28.78 9.73
C LEU A 235 -12.20 -29.31 8.95
N ASN A 236 -13.37 -29.26 9.58
CA ASN A 236 -14.65 -29.38 8.87
C ASN A 236 -14.90 -28.14 8.00
N PRO A 237 -15.78 -28.21 6.98
CA PRO A 237 -15.99 -27.09 6.05
C PRO A 237 -16.38 -25.76 6.71
N ASP A 238 -17.21 -25.79 7.75
CA ASP A 238 -17.63 -24.56 8.46
C ASP A 238 -16.51 -23.97 9.32
N GLU A 239 -15.66 -24.82 9.92
CA GLU A 239 -14.46 -24.39 10.64
C GLU A 239 -13.45 -23.77 9.65
N PHE A 240 -13.27 -24.37 8.47
CA PHE A 240 -12.41 -23.85 7.43
C PHE A 240 -12.90 -22.48 6.91
N LYS A 241 -14.22 -22.34 6.74
CA LYS A 241 -14.85 -21.04 6.42
C LYS A 241 -14.56 -19.99 7.48
N THR A 242 -14.64 -20.39 8.74
CA THR A 242 -14.31 -19.51 9.88
C THR A 242 -12.84 -19.10 9.83
N LEU A 243 -11.92 -20.03 9.57
CA LEU A 243 -10.49 -19.75 9.41
C LEU A 243 -10.25 -18.73 8.28
N ILE A 244 -10.83 -18.93 7.10
CA ILE A 244 -10.72 -17.98 5.98
C ILE A 244 -11.15 -16.58 6.41
N ASN A 245 -12.29 -16.45 7.06
CA ASN A 245 -12.80 -15.17 7.53
C ASN A 245 -11.87 -14.50 8.55
N LEU A 246 -11.32 -15.28 9.48
CA LEU A 246 -10.33 -14.81 10.46
C LEU A 246 -9.04 -14.34 9.77
N ILE A 247 -8.52 -15.10 8.80
CA ILE A 247 -7.35 -14.71 8.00
C ILE A 247 -7.59 -13.35 7.34
N ARG A 248 -8.72 -13.17 6.64
CA ARG A 248 -9.04 -11.91 5.96
C ARG A 248 -9.21 -10.71 6.91
N LYS A 249 -9.69 -10.94 8.14
CA LYS A 249 -9.75 -9.92 9.20
C LYS A 249 -8.35 -9.60 9.74
N THR A 250 -7.53 -10.64 9.96
CA THR A 250 -6.15 -10.49 10.43
C THR A 250 -5.30 -9.68 9.44
N GLU A 251 -5.38 -9.98 8.14
CA GLU A 251 -4.71 -9.19 7.09
C GLU A 251 -5.04 -7.70 7.18
N LYS A 252 -6.32 -7.38 7.38
CA LYS A 252 -6.77 -5.98 7.55
C LYS A 252 -6.23 -5.36 8.84
N SER A 253 -6.17 -6.13 9.94
CA SER A 253 -5.71 -5.63 11.24
C SER A 253 -4.21 -5.41 11.31
N LEU A 254 -3.42 -6.16 10.55
CA LEU A 254 -1.98 -5.96 10.45
C LEU A 254 -1.63 -4.63 9.78
N GLY A 255 -2.52 -4.12 8.92
CA GLY A 255 -2.33 -2.84 8.26
C GLY A 255 -1.06 -2.76 7.41
N LYS A 256 -0.55 -1.56 7.27
CA LYS A 256 0.73 -1.28 6.62
C LYS A 256 1.73 -0.83 7.67
N SER A 257 2.99 -1.25 7.56
CA SER A 257 4.06 -0.77 8.45
C SER A 257 4.28 0.73 8.21
N GLN A 258 3.61 1.55 9.01
CA GLN A 258 3.72 3.02 8.96
C GLN A 258 3.72 3.60 10.38
N THR A 259 4.45 4.69 10.56
CA THR A 259 4.53 5.45 11.82
C THR A 259 3.65 6.70 11.79
N GLU A 260 3.12 7.05 10.61
CA GLU A 260 2.25 8.20 10.40
C GLU A 260 0.85 7.92 10.95
N LEU A 261 0.24 8.97 11.49
CA LEU A 261 -1.12 8.87 12.02
C LEU A 261 -2.14 8.64 10.90
N LEU A 262 -3.01 7.66 11.11
CA LEU A 262 -4.15 7.43 10.24
C LEU A 262 -5.17 8.58 10.33
N SER A 263 -6.00 8.75 9.31
CA SER A 263 -7.04 9.79 9.27
C SER A 263 -7.96 9.77 10.50
N ASN A 264 -8.31 8.57 10.97
CA ASN A 264 -9.14 8.41 12.17
C ASN A 264 -8.39 8.78 13.46
N GLU A 265 -7.09 8.55 13.55
CA GLU A 265 -6.27 8.98 14.69
C GLU A 265 -6.13 10.50 14.71
N LEU A 266 -6.01 11.15 13.55
CA LEU A 266 -6.02 12.61 13.45
C LEU A 266 -7.38 13.19 13.86
N LYS A 267 -8.51 12.56 13.48
CA LYS A 267 -9.84 12.93 13.98
C LYS A 267 -9.95 12.76 15.50
N TYR A 268 -9.47 11.62 16.02
CA TYR A 268 -9.42 11.36 17.47
C TYR A 268 -8.58 12.43 18.20
N ARG A 269 -7.40 12.77 17.66
CA ARG A 269 -6.51 13.80 18.20
C ARG A 269 -7.25 15.13 18.41
N VAL A 270 -7.96 15.61 17.38
CA VAL A 270 -8.72 16.88 17.43
C VAL A 270 -9.87 16.83 18.43
N GLN A 271 -10.50 15.66 18.62
CA GLN A 271 -11.67 15.50 19.49
C GLN A 271 -11.29 15.29 20.97
N HIS A 272 -10.20 14.60 21.23
CA HIS A 272 -9.90 14.05 22.56
C HIS A 272 -8.61 14.56 23.19
N LYS A 273 -7.66 15.06 22.40
CA LYS A 273 -6.41 15.60 22.95
C LYS A 273 -6.71 16.88 23.74
N LYS A 274 -6.02 17.05 24.86
CA LYS A 274 -6.14 18.28 25.66
C LYS A 274 -5.50 19.44 24.90
N ASN A 275 -6.20 20.55 24.83
CA ASN A 275 -5.68 21.80 24.28
C ASN A 275 -4.86 22.54 25.35
N THR A 276 -3.86 23.29 24.91
CA THR A 276 -3.08 24.23 25.72
C THR A 276 -3.85 25.55 25.78
N LEU A 277 -4.30 25.93 26.97
CA LEU A 277 -5.06 27.17 27.19
C LEU A 277 -4.28 28.12 28.11
N CYS A 278 -4.37 29.41 27.86
CA CYS A 278 -3.81 30.42 28.72
C CYS A 278 -4.54 30.44 30.07
N LYS A 279 -3.84 30.20 31.16
CA LYS A 279 -4.41 30.23 32.53
C LYS A 279 -4.87 31.63 32.93
N ASN A 280 -4.07 32.65 32.53
CA ASN A 280 -4.31 34.05 32.72
C ASN A 280 -3.99 34.83 31.45
N THR A 281 -4.28 36.12 31.38
CA THR A 281 -3.78 36.98 30.30
C THR A 281 -2.27 37.06 30.35
N ILE A 282 -1.61 36.73 29.21
CA ILE A 282 -0.16 36.74 29.07
C ILE A 282 0.20 37.94 28.20
N LYS A 283 1.00 38.86 28.73
CA LYS A 283 1.45 40.06 27.98
C LYS A 283 2.49 39.69 26.94
N LYS A 284 2.51 40.45 25.85
CA LYS A 284 3.57 40.37 24.82
C LYS A 284 4.96 40.44 25.49
N GLY A 285 5.89 39.62 25.05
CA GLY A 285 7.26 39.55 25.61
C GLY A 285 7.43 38.64 26.80
N THR A 286 6.33 38.15 27.43
CA THR A 286 6.42 37.21 28.58
C THR A 286 7.02 35.87 28.12
N ILE A 287 7.93 35.30 28.90
CA ILE A 287 8.47 33.94 28.67
C ILE A 287 7.39 32.93 29.00
N LEU A 288 7.06 32.09 28.00
CA LEU A 288 6.04 31.06 28.10
C LEU A 288 6.58 29.83 28.87
N ASN A 289 5.90 29.42 29.91
CA ASN A 289 6.27 28.25 30.71
C ASN A 289 5.01 27.54 31.22
N THR A 290 5.18 26.40 31.88
CA THR A 290 4.06 25.57 32.39
C THR A 290 3.10 26.32 33.34
N LYS A 291 3.57 27.31 34.10
CA LYS A 291 2.75 28.10 35.00
C LYS A 291 1.75 29.00 34.25
N SER A 292 2.04 29.31 33.02
CA SER A 292 1.23 30.18 32.12
C SER A 292 0.00 29.46 31.56
N PHE A 293 -0.03 28.12 31.58
CA PHE A 293 -1.03 27.33 30.85
C PHE A 293 -1.75 26.31 31.72
N GLU A 294 -2.93 25.92 31.23
CA GLU A 294 -3.69 24.77 31.68
C GLU A 294 -4.01 23.86 30.48
N PHE A 295 -4.21 22.57 30.71
CA PHE A 295 -4.40 21.56 29.67
C PHE A 295 -5.76 20.90 29.87
N LYS A 296 -6.74 21.26 29.00
CA LYS A 296 -8.13 20.80 29.09
C LYS A 296 -8.71 20.44 27.73
N ARG A 297 -9.70 19.55 27.70
CA ARG A 297 -10.54 19.37 26.53
C ARG A 297 -11.49 20.56 26.41
N THR A 298 -11.68 21.07 25.19
CA THR A 298 -12.55 22.21 24.94
C THR A 298 -13.70 21.83 24.01
N LYS A 299 -14.80 22.62 24.03
CA LYS A 299 -15.88 22.46 23.06
C LYS A 299 -15.42 22.78 21.63
N THR A 300 -14.45 23.65 21.49
CA THR A 300 -13.86 24.01 20.21
C THR A 300 -12.94 22.89 19.76
N LYS A 301 -13.25 22.29 18.62
CA LYS A 301 -12.42 21.28 17.98
C LYS A 301 -11.23 21.96 17.31
N SER A 302 -10.14 22.14 18.04
CA SER A 302 -8.91 22.70 17.47
C SER A 302 -7.71 21.88 17.94
N ASP A 303 -6.69 21.78 17.13
CA ASP A 303 -5.41 21.22 17.52
C ASP A 303 -4.52 22.36 18.00
N SER A 304 -4.40 22.49 19.32
CA SER A 304 -3.50 23.50 19.91
C SER A 304 -2.04 23.12 19.69
N LEU A 305 -1.19 24.14 19.69
CA LEU A 305 0.26 23.91 19.67
C LEU A 305 0.70 23.05 20.85
N PRO A 306 1.57 22.07 20.63
CA PRO A 306 2.21 21.33 21.70
C PRO A 306 3.02 22.29 22.60
N PHE A 307 2.88 22.13 23.92
CA PHE A 307 3.58 22.98 24.87
C PHE A 307 5.10 23.02 24.66
N PHE A 308 5.71 21.90 24.30
CA PHE A 308 7.16 21.81 24.07
C PHE A 308 7.66 22.66 22.90
N GLU A 309 6.79 23.03 21.94
CA GLU A 309 7.18 23.93 20.84
C GLU A 309 7.33 25.38 21.29
N ILE A 310 6.74 25.74 22.42
CA ILE A 310 6.65 27.12 22.90
C ILE A 310 7.34 27.36 24.22
N ASN A 311 7.67 26.33 24.96
CA ASN A 311 8.31 26.42 26.27
C ASN A 311 9.62 27.22 26.18
N GLY A 312 9.79 28.21 27.05
CA GLY A 312 10.96 29.07 27.09
C GLY A 312 10.99 30.20 26.03
N LYS A 313 10.03 30.23 25.08
CA LYS A 313 9.94 31.30 24.07
C LYS A 313 9.19 32.51 24.62
N LYS A 314 9.52 33.70 24.12
CA LYS A 314 8.76 34.92 24.40
C LYS A 314 7.46 34.94 23.61
N SER A 315 6.35 35.31 24.27
CA SER A 315 5.08 35.52 23.55
C SER A 315 5.19 36.69 22.58
N PRO A 316 4.95 36.50 21.27
CA PRO A 316 5.01 37.59 20.32
C PRO A 316 3.82 38.54 20.42
N ASN A 317 2.71 38.10 21.02
CA ASN A 317 1.48 38.84 21.19
C ASN A 317 0.96 38.76 22.64
N THR A 318 0.00 39.62 22.98
CA THR A 318 -0.80 39.47 24.19
C THR A 318 -1.85 38.38 23.96
N LEU A 319 -1.84 37.34 24.81
CA LEU A 319 -2.77 36.23 24.79
C LEU A 319 -3.84 36.41 25.89
N LYS A 320 -5.09 36.14 25.58
CA LYS A 320 -6.19 36.31 26.54
C LYS A 320 -6.34 35.08 27.44
N LYS A 321 -6.88 35.28 28.66
CA LYS A 321 -7.27 34.16 29.52
C LYS A 321 -8.19 33.20 28.78
N SER A 322 -8.00 31.91 28.99
CA SER A 322 -8.74 30.80 28.35
C SER A 322 -8.60 30.72 26.81
N GLU A 323 -7.72 31.52 26.22
CA GLU A 323 -7.43 31.41 24.79
C GLU A 323 -6.69 30.11 24.49
N ILE A 324 -7.13 29.39 23.45
CA ILE A 324 -6.43 28.18 22.96
C ILE A 324 -5.19 28.64 22.23
N LEU A 325 -4.05 28.08 22.63
CA LEU A 325 -2.77 28.40 22.04
C LEU A 325 -2.63 27.78 20.64
N THR A 326 -2.78 28.61 19.63
CA THR A 326 -2.64 28.24 18.22
C THR A 326 -1.57 29.12 17.57
N ARG A 327 -1.07 28.74 16.38
CA ARG A 327 -0.17 29.61 15.61
C ARG A 327 -0.79 30.98 15.33
N LYS A 328 -2.10 31.01 15.08
CA LYS A 328 -2.85 32.28 14.93
C LYS A 328 -2.82 33.13 16.19
N ALA A 329 -3.02 32.55 17.35
CA ALA A 329 -2.94 33.27 18.64
C ALA A 329 -1.53 33.84 18.87
N LEU A 330 -0.49 33.11 18.48
CA LEU A 330 0.88 33.59 18.53
C LEU A 330 1.22 34.57 17.40
N GLY A 331 0.37 34.72 16.38
CA GLY A 331 0.69 35.52 15.19
C GLY A 331 1.84 34.95 14.36
N THR A 332 2.12 33.65 14.48
CA THR A 332 3.12 32.95 13.69
C THR A 332 2.44 32.17 12.58
N ASN A 333 3.03 32.19 11.39
CA ASN A 333 2.56 31.39 10.27
C ASN A 333 3.46 30.16 10.11
N LYS A 334 2.85 29.06 9.70
CA LYS A 334 3.52 27.87 9.20
C LYS A 334 2.87 27.46 7.88
N ILE A 335 3.68 27.35 6.85
CA ILE A 335 3.23 27.12 5.48
C ILE A 335 3.61 25.71 5.08
N ALA A 336 2.63 24.92 4.65
CA ALA A 336 2.88 23.60 4.10
C ALA A 336 2.48 23.51 2.64
N ALA A 337 3.38 23.03 1.80
CA ALA A 337 3.03 22.56 0.46
C ALA A 337 2.33 21.20 0.58
N VAL A 338 1.03 21.17 0.29
CA VAL A 338 0.22 19.95 0.37
C VAL A 338 -0.17 19.52 -1.02
N ILE A 339 0.34 18.34 -1.45
CA ILE A 339 0.22 17.83 -2.81
C ILE A 339 -0.74 16.63 -2.80
N ALA A 340 -1.89 16.75 -3.46
CA ALA A 340 -2.81 15.65 -3.61
C ALA A 340 -2.29 14.65 -4.65
N CYS A 341 -2.23 13.37 -4.29
CA CYS A 341 -1.74 12.29 -5.14
C CYS A 341 -2.76 11.17 -5.33
N ARG A 342 -2.96 10.74 -6.59
CA ARG A 342 -3.69 9.53 -6.96
C ARG A 342 -3.11 8.93 -8.25
N VAL A 343 -3.17 7.60 -8.37
CA VAL A 343 -2.66 6.88 -9.56
C VAL A 343 -3.63 6.95 -10.72
N GLU A 344 -4.94 6.83 -10.42
CA GLU A 344 -5.95 6.75 -11.47
C GLU A 344 -6.08 8.06 -12.23
N SER A 345 -6.04 7.92 -13.55
CA SER A 345 -6.32 8.96 -14.52
C SER A 345 -6.67 8.31 -15.84
N ASP A 346 -7.78 8.72 -16.45
CA ASP A 346 -8.27 8.15 -17.71
C ASP A 346 -7.38 8.50 -18.91
N ARG A 347 -6.63 9.59 -18.84
CA ARG A 347 -5.82 10.12 -19.94
C ARG A 347 -4.36 9.68 -19.91
N LEU A 348 -3.77 9.55 -18.72
CA LEU A 348 -2.39 9.12 -18.54
C LEU A 348 -2.25 8.50 -17.14
N PHE A 349 -2.04 7.19 -17.07
CA PHE A 349 -1.91 6.47 -15.81
C PHE A 349 -0.67 6.90 -15.03
N GLY A 350 -0.83 7.12 -13.71
CA GLY A 350 0.29 7.42 -12.82
C GLY A 350 1.06 8.69 -13.17
N LYS A 351 0.39 9.72 -13.70
CA LYS A 351 1.00 10.99 -14.18
C LYS A 351 2.14 11.52 -13.32
N PRO A 352 2.00 11.67 -11.99
CA PRO A 352 3.06 12.27 -11.17
C PRO A 352 4.33 11.43 -11.11
N LEU A 353 4.24 10.14 -11.42
CA LEU A 353 5.36 9.20 -11.40
C LEU A 353 5.90 8.88 -12.80
N GLN A 354 5.34 9.50 -13.85
CA GLN A 354 5.94 9.45 -15.19
C GLN A 354 7.29 10.16 -15.18
N ASN A 355 8.28 9.54 -15.84
CA ASN A 355 9.62 10.10 -15.90
C ASN A 355 9.75 11.15 -17.02
N ILE A 356 10.36 12.27 -16.67
CA ILE A 356 10.94 13.23 -17.59
C ILE A 356 12.45 13.00 -17.54
N SER A 357 13.03 12.45 -18.61
CA SER A 357 14.32 11.76 -18.57
C SER A 357 14.30 10.65 -17.47
N ASP A 358 15.21 10.66 -16.52
CA ASP A 358 15.27 9.65 -15.45
C ASP A 358 14.62 10.12 -14.14
N ILE A 359 13.90 11.26 -14.15
CA ILE A 359 13.37 11.89 -12.94
C ILE A 359 11.83 11.90 -12.99
N PRO A 360 11.12 11.37 -11.98
CA PRO A 360 9.68 11.49 -11.88
C PRO A 360 9.21 12.95 -11.84
N ILE A 361 8.08 13.25 -12.50
CA ILE A 361 7.45 14.59 -12.47
C ILE A 361 7.32 15.10 -11.04
N LEU A 362 6.83 14.26 -10.14
CA LEU A 362 6.67 14.62 -8.73
C LEU A 362 8.01 15.02 -8.08
N ARG A 363 9.14 14.35 -8.41
CA ARG A 363 10.46 14.74 -7.88
C ARG A 363 10.92 16.10 -8.42
N LEU A 364 10.66 16.38 -9.71
CA LEU A 364 10.96 17.71 -10.28
C LEU A 364 10.14 18.81 -9.59
N LEU A 365 8.87 18.55 -9.31
CA LEU A 365 8.02 19.46 -8.54
C LEU A 365 8.58 19.69 -7.12
N LEU A 366 8.96 18.61 -6.41
CA LEU A 366 9.53 18.72 -5.08
C LEU A 366 10.80 19.58 -5.07
N ASN A 367 11.70 19.42 -6.05
CA ASN A 367 12.92 20.22 -6.17
C ASN A 367 12.63 21.72 -6.28
N GLN A 368 11.54 22.10 -6.95
CA GLN A 368 11.11 23.49 -7.09
C GLN A 368 10.53 24.02 -5.77
N LEU A 369 9.74 23.22 -5.05
CA LEU A 369 9.19 23.60 -3.75
C LEU A 369 10.27 23.73 -2.67
N GLU A 370 11.26 22.84 -2.69
CA GLU A 370 12.44 22.86 -1.80
C GLU A 370 13.33 24.09 -2.01
N SER A 371 13.19 24.80 -3.13
CA SER A 371 13.89 26.05 -3.40
C SER A 371 13.31 27.26 -2.67
N SER A 372 12.11 27.14 -2.08
CA SER A 372 11.48 28.21 -1.29
C SER A 372 12.05 28.24 0.13
N ASN A 373 12.32 29.46 0.63
CA ASN A 373 12.73 29.68 2.01
C ASN A 373 11.55 29.86 2.98
N LEU A 374 10.32 29.90 2.47
CA LEU A 374 9.11 30.18 3.25
C LEU A 374 8.16 28.99 3.36
N ILE A 375 8.37 27.92 2.61
CA ILE A 375 7.65 26.67 2.79
C ILE A 375 8.33 25.87 3.89
N ASP A 376 7.63 25.68 5.02
CA ASP A 376 8.16 24.98 6.19
C ASP A 376 8.12 23.46 6.06
N ASP A 377 7.10 22.92 5.38
CA ASP A 377 6.89 21.48 5.20
C ASP A 377 6.35 21.18 3.81
N ILE A 378 6.74 20.04 3.26
CA ILE A 378 6.13 19.44 2.06
C ILE A 378 5.50 18.12 2.46
N ILE A 379 4.25 17.88 2.02
CA ILE A 379 3.50 16.70 2.41
C ILE A 379 2.64 16.18 1.25
N LEU A 380 2.63 14.85 1.05
CA LEU A 380 1.76 14.20 0.08
C LEU A 380 0.43 13.81 0.74
N ALA A 381 -0.68 14.21 0.13
CA ALA A 381 -2.05 13.86 0.53
C ALA A 381 -2.56 12.75 -0.40
N ILE A 382 -2.27 11.50 -0.04
CA ILE A 382 -2.45 10.31 -0.88
C ILE A 382 -3.89 9.77 -0.74
N SER A 383 -4.50 9.34 -1.84
CA SER A 383 -5.79 8.66 -1.83
C SER A 383 -5.67 7.28 -1.18
N GLU A 384 -6.69 6.89 -0.37
CA GLU A 384 -6.75 5.58 0.28
C GLU A 384 -7.10 4.43 -0.68
N LYS A 385 -7.48 4.74 -1.93
CA LYS A 385 -7.85 3.74 -2.94
C LYS A 385 -6.67 2.82 -3.27
N GLU A 386 -6.97 1.54 -3.51
CA GLU A 386 -5.98 0.52 -3.90
C GLU A 386 -5.16 0.98 -5.13
N GLY A 387 -3.87 0.69 -5.14
CA GLY A 387 -2.92 1.11 -6.18
C GLY A 387 -2.14 2.38 -5.85
N ASN A 388 -2.58 3.17 -4.87
CA ASN A 388 -1.88 4.40 -4.46
C ASN A 388 -0.70 4.15 -3.51
N GLU A 389 -0.42 2.88 -3.14
CA GLU A 389 0.75 2.48 -2.34
C GLU A 389 2.07 2.94 -2.95
N ILE A 390 2.11 3.06 -4.26
CA ILE A 390 3.30 3.53 -4.99
C ILE A 390 3.72 4.95 -4.55
N PHE A 391 2.77 5.83 -4.17
CA PHE A 391 3.08 7.14 -3.62
C PHE A 391 3.58 7.08 -2.18
N VAL A 392 3.14 6.09 -1.40
CA VAL A 392 3.66 5.84 -0.06
C VAL A 392 5.12 5.39 -0.14
N ASP A 393 5.43 4.47 -1.06
CA ASP A 393 6.79 4.01 -1.29
C ASP A 393 7.69 5.13 -1.81
N PHE A 394 7.18 5.97 -2.74
CA PHE A 394 7.86 7.17 -3.20
C PHE A 394 8.13 8.14 -2.03
N ALA A 395 7.13 8.46 -1.22
CA ALA A 395 7.29 9.38 -0.09
C ALA A 395 8.34 8.87 0.93
N ARG A 396 8.36 7.58 1.21
CA ARG A 396 9.36 6.95 2.08
C ARG A 396 10.77 7.03 1.50
N LYS A 397 10.92 6.71 0.22
CA LYS A 397 12.21 6.79 -0.48
C LYS A 397 12.77 8.22 -0.45
N GLU A 398 11.92 9.19 -0.73
CA GLU A 398 12.27 10.61 -0.78
C GLU A 398 12.26 11.29 0.60
N LYS A 399 11.91 10.55 1.67
CA LYS A 399 11.76 11.06 3.06
C LYS A 399 10.78 12.22 3.18
N ILE A 400 9.72 12.21 2.39
CA ILE A 400 8.64 13.21 2.40
C ILE A 400 7.51 12.73 3.34
N LYS A 401 6.97 13.64 4.13
CA LYS A 401 5.80 13.38 4.96
C LYS A 401 4.57 13.07 4.10
N PHE A 402 3.67 12.23 4.59
CA PHE A 402 2.43 11.96 3.87
C PHE A 402 1.26 11.68 4.81
N VAL A 403 0.05 11.82 4.30
CA VAL A 403 -1.21 11.38 4.91
C VAL A 403 -2.00 10.58 3.90
N ILE A 404 -2.85 9.67 4.40
CA ILE A 404 -3.75 8.87 3.56
C ILE A 404 -5.18 9.26 3.94
N GLY A 405 -6.04 9.49 2.95
CA GLY A 405 -7.43 9.87 3.20
C GLY A 405 -8.36 9.57 2.02
N ASP A 406 -9.64 9.92 2.21
CA ASP A 406 -10.75 9.62 1.30
C ASP A 406 -10.44 9.94 -0.17
N ASP A 407 -10.73 9.01 -1.07
CA ASP A 407 -10.44 9.13 -2.50
C ASP A 407 -11.18 10.30 -3.16
N LYS A 408 -12.43 10.49 -2.81
CA LYS A 408 -13.32 11.49 -3.41
C LYS A 408 -13.23 12.87 -2.74
N ASP A 409 -12.79 12.92 -1.49
CA ASP A 409 -12.65 14.17 -0.72
C ASP A 409 -11.22 14.71 -0.80
N VAL A 410 -10.84 15.25 -1.96
CA VAL A 410 -9.51 15.85 -2.19
C VAL A 410 -9.26 17.03 -1.27
N LEU A 411 -10.27 17.91 -1.09
CA LEU A 411 -10.17 19.06 -0.18
C LEU A 411 -9.93 18.60 1.26
N GLY A 412 -10.65 17.56 1.70
CA GLY A 412 -10.45 16.96 3.02
C GLY A 412 -9.03 16.41 3.21
N ARG A 413 -8.45 15.77 2.17
CA ARG A 413 -7.04 15.31 2.22
C ARG A 413 -6.04 16.46 2.34
N LEU A 414 -6.26 17.58 1.62
CA LEU A 414 -5.41 18.77 1.73
C LEU A 414 -5.45 19.36 3.14
N ILE A 415 -6.65 19.49 3.72
CA ILE A 415 -6.85 19.94 5.10
C ILE A 415 -6.16 18.98 6.09
N LEU A 416 -6.28 17.67 5.87
CA LEU A 416 -5.66 16.63 6.69
C LEU A 416 -4.13 16.77 6.69
N GLY A 417 -3.53 16.97 5.50
CA GLY A 417 -2.09 17.18 5.34
C GLY A 417 -1.60 18.41 6.08
N ALA A 418 -2.30 19.54 5.94
CA ALA A 418 -1.94 20.75 6.67
C ALA A 418 -2.02 20.57 8.18
N LYS A 419 -3.08 19.92 8.68
CA LYS A 419 -3.25 19.62 10.12
C LYS A 419 -2.20 18.68 10.65
N TYR A 420 -1.77 17.70 9.86
CA TYR A 420 -0.73 16.75 10.24
C TYR A 420 0.58 17.45 10.61
N VAL A 421 0.98 18.45 9.83
CA VAL A 421 2.18 19.25 10.10
C VAL A 421 1.89 20.53 10.88
N GLN A 422 0.65 20.74 11.34
CA GLN A 422 0.21 21.94 12.07
C GLN A 422 0.42 23.25 11.30
N ALA A 423 0.28 23.22 10.00
CA ALA A 423 0.32 24.40 9.16
C ALA A 423 -1.02 25.15 9.25
N ASN A 424 -0.96 26.48 9.22
CA ASN A 424 -2.14 27.33 9.13
C ASN A 424 -2.32 27.96 7.76
N ILE A 425 -1.35 27.73 6.86
CA ILE A 425 -1.41 28.14 5.46
C ILE A 425 -1.02 26.94 4.59
N ILE A 426 -1.80 26.71 3.55
CA ILE A 426 -1.58 25.68 2.55
C ILE A 426 -1.02 26.35 1.29
N PHE A 427 0.13 25.88 0.83
CA PHE A 427 0.60 26.12 -0.52
C PHE A 427 0.13 24.95 -1.38
N ARG A 428 -0.74 25.21 -2.35
CA ARG A 428 -1.34 24.17 -3.20
C ARG A 428 -0.79 24.24 -4.61
N VAL A 429 -0.37 23.07 -5.09
CA VAL A 429 0.01 22.83 -6.48
C VAL A 429 -0.42 21.40 -6.83
N THR A 430 -0.69 21.14 -8.10
CA THR A 430 -1.07 19.80 -8.56
C THR A 430 0.14 18.96 -8.91
N SER A 431 0.06 17.66 -8.64
CA SER A 431 1.19 16.72 -8.66
C SER A 431 1.77 16.43 -10.05
N GLU A 432 1.01 16.77 -11.11
CA GLU A 432 1.36 16.56 -12.51
C GLU A 432 2.06 17.75 -13.19
N ASN A 433 2.42 18.79 -12.41
CA ASN A 433 3.02 20.03 -12.94
C ASN A 433 4.54 20.05 -12.76
N PRO A 434 5.33 19.72 -13.80
CA PRO A 434 6.80 19.71 -13.69
C PRO A 434 7.48 21.09 -13.71
N PHE A 435 6.76 22.14 -14.12
CA PHE A 435 7.32 23.47 -14.37
C PHE A 435 6.47 24.58 -13.72
N ILE A 436 6.46 24.65 -12.38
CA ILE A 436 5.75 25.72 -11.66
C ILE A 436 6.59 27.02 -11.69
N PHE A 437 5.95 28.14 -11.45
CA PHE A 437 6.60 29.45 -11.29
C PHE A 437 7.30 29.53 -9.92
N TRP A 438 8.33 28.71 -9.73
CA TRP A 438 9.02 28.54 -8.45
C TRP A 438 9.75 29.81 -7.99
N GLU A 439 10.26 30.65 -8.93
CA GLU A 439 10.92 31.92 -8.62
C GLU A 439 10.01 32.94 -7.93
N GLY A 440 8.70 32.80 -8.14
CA GLY A 440 7.69 33.70 -7.56
C GLY A 440 7.12 33.24 -6.22
N ILE A 441 7.46 32.04 -5.73
CA ILE A 441 6.85 31.44 -4.53
C ILE A 441 6.98 32.34 -3.32
N ASP A 442 8.22 32.69 -2.95
CA ASP A 442 8.48 33.48 -1.72
C ASP A 442 7.86 34.87 -1.81
N THR A 443 7.83 35.49 -3.00
CA THR A 443 7.22 36.81 -3.21
C THR A 443 5.71 36.73 -3.04
N ALA A 444 5.06 35.73 -3.65
CA ALA A 444 3.62 35.54 -3.54
C ALA A 444 3.19 35.20 -2.09
N ILE A 445 3.99 34.43 -1.37
CA ILE A 445 3.76 34.13 0.05
C ILE A 445 3.86 35.39 0.89
N LYS A 446 4.90 36.24 0.70
CA LYS A 446 5.04 37.52 1.41
C LYS A 446 3.87 38.44 1.14
N ASP A 447 3.42 38.53 -0.10
CA ASP A 447 2.27 39.33 -0.50
C ASP A 447 0.98 38.82 0.18
N HIS A 448 0.73 37.51 0.14
CA HIS A 448 -0.40 36.88 0.83
C HIS A 448 -0.44 37.21 2.34
N LEU A 449 0.71 37.11 3.00
CA LEU A 449 0.83 37.38 4.43
C LEU A 449 0.65 38.87 4.77
N THR A 450 1.28 39.75 4.01
CA THR A 450 1.24 41.21 4.23
C THR A 450 -0.18 41.74 4.00
N GLY A 451 -0.81 41.27 2.93
CA GLY A 451 -2.18 41.66 2.60
C GLY A 451 -3.24 40.99 3.50
N LYS A 452 -2.84 40.00 4.34
CA LYS A 452 -3.75 39.19 5.18
C LYS A 452 -4.91 38.61 4.36
N PHE A 453 -4.60 38.01 3.24
CA PHE A 453 -5.57 37.38 2.34
C PHE A 453 -5.99 36.00 2.88
N ASP A 454 -7.21 35.58 2.54
CA ASP A 454 -7.71 34.24 2.80
C ASP A 454 -7.27 33.26 1.70
N PHE A 455 -7.13 33.80 0.48
CA PHE A 455 -6.80 33.06 -0.72
C PHE A 455 -5.98 33.92 -1.69
N SER A 456 -4.91 33.36 -2.24
CA SER A 456 -4.14 34.00 -3.31
C SER A 456 -3.86 32.97 -4.41
N PHE A 457 -3.89 33.42 -5.66
CA PHE A 457 -3.56 32.57 -6.81
C PHE A 457 -2.76 33.36 -7.84
N VAL A 458 -1.95 32.64 -8.64
CA VAL A 458 -1.19 33.26 -9.73
C VAL A 458 -2.08 33.37 -10.95
N GLN A 459 -2.26 34.60 -11.44
CA GLN A 459 -3.07 34.92 -12.63
C GLN A 459 -2.19 35.08 -13.88
N ASP A 460 -2.74 34.86 -15.08
CA ASP A 460 -2.11 35.07 -16.39
C ASP A 460 -0.80 34.32 -16.64
N ILE A 461 -0.61 33.17 -15.99
CA ILE A 461 0.60 32.34 -16.11
C ILE A 461 0.29 31.09 -16.97
N PRO A 462 1.31 30.45 -17.61
CA PRO A 462 1.10 29.20 -18.33
C PRO A 462 0.35 28.13 -17.52
N ILE A 463 -0.49 27.37 -18.20
CA ILE A 463 -1.28 26.29 -17.61
C ILE A 463 -0.34 25.25 -17.01
N GLY A 464 -0.51 24.94 -15.72
CA GLY A 464 0.39 24.03 -15.00
C GLY A 464 1.59 24.71 -14.32
N SER A 465 1.76 26.05 -14.51
CA SER A 465 2.83 26.79 -13.80
C SER A 465 2.33 27.56 -12.58
N GLY A 466 1.00 27.67 -12.41
CA GLY A 466 0.40 28.39 -11.29
C GLY A 466 0.37 27.58 -9.99
N PHE A 467 0.14 28.29 -8.90
CA PHE A 467 -0.10 27.76 -7.56
C PHE A 467 -1.09 28.62 -6.79
N GLU A 468 -1.58 28.08 -5.68
CA GLU A 468 -2.53 28.77 -4.79
C GLU A 468 -1.95 28.80 -3.37
N ILE A 469 -2.24 29.88 -2.62
CA ILE A 469 -1.86 30.05 -1.22
C ILE A 469 -3.14 30.30 -0.43
N ILE A 470 -3.45 29.46 0.55
CA ILE A 470 -4.76 29.40 1.17
C ILE A 470 -4.62 29.32 2.69
N ASN A 471 -5.29 30.23 3.41
CA ASN A 471 -5.45 30.07 4.84
C ASN A 471 -6.25 28.78 5.14
N LEU A 472 -5.78 27.93 6.04
CA LEU A 472 -6.44 26.68 6.40
C LEU A 472 -7.91 26.88 6.76
N ASN A 473 -8.24 27.95 7.49
CA ASN A 473 -9.62 28.29 7.85
C ASN A 473 -10.53 28.51 6.62
N ALA A 474 -10.00 29.01 5.50
CA ALA A 474 -10.77 29.21 4.28
C ALA A 474 -11.15 27.86 3.65
N PHE A 475 -10.22 26.91 3.62
CA PHE A 475 -10.50 25.54 3.16
C PHE A 475 -11.43 24.80 4.11
N GLU A 476 -11.27 24.93 5.43
CA GLU A 476 -12.20 24.36 6.41
C GLU A 476 -13.62 24.90 6.25
N LYS A 477 -13.77 26.21 6.00
CA LYS A 477 -15.07 26.84 5.72
C LYS A 477 -15.68 26.29 4.42
N SER A 478 -14.86 26.17 3.36
CA SER A 478 -15.25 25.58 2.08
C SER A 478 -15.69 24.13 2.24
N HIS A 479 -14.95 23.31 2.95
CA HIS A 479 -15.27 21.91 3.21
C HIS A 479 -16.55 21.74 4.00
N LYS A 480 -16.76 22.56 5.04
CA LYS A 480 -17.95 22.49 5.91
C LYS A 480 -19.22 22.92 5.18
N ARG A 481 -19.16 23.98 4.36
CA ARG A 481 -20.32 24.61 3.73
C ARG A 481 -20.56 24.14 2.29
N GLY A 482 -19.54 23.60 1.65
CA GLY A 482 -19.59 23.14 0.27
C GLY A 482 -20.23 21.76 0.11
N THR A 483 -20.49 21.40 -1.14
CA THR A 483 -21.03 20.12 -1.58
C THR A 483 -19.89 19.14 -1.98
N SER A 484 -20.23 17.95 -2.47
CA SER A 484 -19.25 16.97 -3.02
C SER A 484 -18.41 17.56 -4.15
N LYS A 485 -19.00 18.42 -5.01
CA LYS A 485 -18.28 19.11 -6.09
C LYS A 485 -17.13 19.96 -5.57
N HIS A 486 -17.33 20.69 -4.46
CA HIS A 486 -16.30 21.52 -3.83
C HIS A 486 -15.21 20.73 -3.11
N ARG A 487 -15.49 19.46 -2.76
CA ARG A 487 -14.55 18.55 -2.11
C ARG A 487 -13.71 17.74 -3.10
N SER A 488 -14.08 17.77 -4.38
CA SER A 488 -13.35 17.12 -5.47
C SER A 488 -12.01 17.82 -5.76
N GLU A 489 -11.41 17.54 -6.88
CA GLU A 489 -10.19 18.23 -7.38
C GLU A 489 -10.39 19.75 -7.59
N LEU A 490 -11.65 20.22 -7.65
CA LEU A 490 -12.02 21.64 -7.72
C LEU A 490 -11.99 22.31 -6.34
N CYS A 491 -10.95 22.11 -5.56
CA CYS A 491 -10.86 22.49 -4.15
C CYS A 491 -11.10 23.98 -3.86
N SER A 492 -10.78 24.88 -4.78
CA SER A 492 -10.97 26.34 -4.64
C SER A 492 -12.30 26.86 -5.21
N LEU A 493 -13.13 25.97 -5.79
CA LEU A 493 -14.40 26.34 -6.43
C LEU A 493 -15.37 27.06 -5.47
N TYR A 494 -15.49 26.56 -4.22
CA TYR A 494 -16.37 27.23 -3.23
C TYR A 494 -15.92 28.66 -2.95
N ILE A 495 -14.63 28.93 -2.89
CA ILE A 495 -14.07 30.28 -2.69
C ILE A 495 -14.40 31.14 -3.91
N HIS A 496 -14.30 30.58 -5.11
CA HIS A 496 -14.62 31.27 -6.35
C HIS A 496 -16.12 31.62 -6.45
N GLU A 497 -17.02 30.70 -6.09
CA GLU A 497 -18.48 30.92 -6.12
C GLU A 497 -18.95 31.89 -5.02
N HIS A 498 -18.16 32.11 -3.96
CA HIS A 498 -18.51 32.93 -2.80
C HIS A 498 -17.45 33.99 -2.48
N GLN A 499 -16.93 34.67 -3.51
CA GLN A 499 -15.78 35.60 -3.39
C GLN A 499 -15.99 36.68 -2.31
N ASN A 500 -17.23 37.20 -2.15
CA ASN A 500 -17.55 38.22 -1.14
C ASN A 500 -17.29 37.74 0.32
N ASN A 501 -17.14 36.44 0.55
CA ASN A 501 -16.90 35.85 1.88
C ASN A 501 -15.44 35.67 2.21
N PHE A 502 -14.52 35.99 1.28
CA PHE A 502 -13.09 35.77 1.39
C PHE A 502 -12.30 36.98 0.86
N LYS A 503 -11.20 37.29 1.51
CA LYS A 503 -10.24 38.28 0.99
C LYS A 503 -9.31 37.59 0.00
N ILE A 504 -9.49 37.90 -1.28
CA ILE A 504 -8.83 37.23 -2.39
C ILE A 504 -7.74 38.13 -2.98
N ASN A 505 -6.57 37.57 -3.28
CA ASN A 505 -5.47 38.21 -4.00
C ASN A 505 -5.22 37.54 -5.34
N LYS A 506 -5.07 38.34 -6.38
CA LYS A 506 -4.65 37.95 -7.72
C LYS A 506 -3.17 38.34 -7.88
N PHE A 507 -2.28 37.40 -7.65
CA PHE A 507 -0.85 37.63 -7.80
C PHE A 507 -0.47 37.63 -9.29
N LEU A 508 -0.01 38.75 -9.80
CA LEU A 508 0.38 38.92 -11.19
C LEU A 508 1.88 38.68 -11.37
N PRO A 509 2.31 37.72 -12.18
CA PRO A 509 3.72 37.54 -12.50
C PRO A 509 4.24 38.68 -13.39
N PRO A 510 5.57 38.84 -13.53
CA PRO A 510 6.18 39.78 -14.48
C PRO A 510 5.60 39.62 -15.89
N LYS A 511 5.41 40.73 -16.61
CA LYS A 511 4.77 40.74 -17.95
C LYS A 511 5.33 39.67 -18.92
N LYS A 512 6.65 39.46 -18.89
CA LYS A 512 7.39 38.47 -19.73
C LYS A 512 7.04 37.01 -19.42
N LEU A 513 6.29 36.73 -18.35
CA LEU A 513 5.84 35.38 -17.99
C LEU A 513 4.33 35.17 -18.19
N ARG A 514 3.62 36.18 -18.69
CA ARG A 514 2.16 36.15 -18.88
C ARG A 514 1.78 35.51 -20.20
N TYR A 515 1.69 34.17 -20.18
CA TYR A 515 1.31 33.35 -21.33
C TYR A 515 0.16 32.38 -20.92
N PRO A 516 -1.07 32.90 -20.65
CA PRO A 516 -2.15 32.09 -20.09
C PRO A 516 -2.61 30.93 -20.96
N ASP A 517 -2.34 30.96 -22.25
CA ASP A 517 -2.72 29.91 -23.20
C ASP A 517 -1.62 28.87 -23.44
N LEU A 518 -0.40 29.13 -22.98
CA LEU A 518 0.70 28.16 -23.03
C LEU A 518 0.46 27.02 -22.06
N ARG A 519 0.58 25.77 -22.54
CA ARG A 519 0.28 24.56 -21.75
C ARG A 519 1.55 23.84 -21.32
N LEU A 520 1.77 23.78 -19.99
CA LEU A 520 2.93 23.13 -19.34
C LEU A 520 2.55 22.07 -18.31
N THR A 521 1.24 21.78 -18.12
CA THR A 521 0.77 20.63 -17.31
C THR A 521 0.95 19.32 -18.07
N VAL A 522 1.07 18.19 -17.36
CA VAL A 522 1.18 16.86 -17.97
C VAL A 522 -0.08 16.06 -17.70
N ASP A 523 -1.02 16.10 -18.62
CA ASP A 523 -2.30 15.40 -18.55
C ASP A 523 -2.42 14.27 -19.58
N THR A 524 -1.71 14.36 -20.70
CA THR A 524 -1.78 13.43 -21.83
C THR A 524 -0.36 13.00 -22.25
N PRO A 525 -0.22 11.97 -23.09
CA PRO A 525 1.08 11.57 -23.65
C PRO A 525 1.79 12.71 -24.42
N GLU A 526 1.05 13.55 -25.14
CA GLU A 526 1.59 14.69 -25.88
C GLU A 526 2.16 15.74 -24.90
N ASP A 527 1.46 16.04 -23.82
CA ASP A 527 1.98 16.91 -22.77
C ASP A 527 3.30 16.37 -22.18
N LEU A 528 3.37 15.06 -21.97
CA LEU A 528 4.59 14.40 -21.49
C LEU A 528 5.73 14.51 -22.50
N LEU A 529 5.43 14.42 -23.80
CA LEU A 529 6.43 14.61 -24.85
C LEU A 529 6.98 16.04 -24.85
N VAL A 530 6.10 17.05 -24.77
CA VAL A 530 6.51 18.46 -24.66
C VAL A 530 7.38 18.67 -23.43
N ALA A 531 6.96 18.15 -22.27
CA ALA A 531 7.72 18.29 -21.03
C ALA A 531 9.10 17.62 -21.10
N ARG A 532 9.20 16.45 -21.73
CA ARG A 532 10.48 15.76 -21.98
C ARG A 532 11.39 16.58 -22.92
N THR A 533 10.83 17.13 -23.98
CA THR A 533 11.58 17.94 -24.94
C THR A 533 12.15 19.21 -24.27
N ILE A 534 11.35 19.90 -23.47
CA ILE A 534 11.80 21.07 -22.68
C ILE A 534 12.93 20.66 -21.75
N TYR A 535 12.73 19.59 -20.98
CA TYR A 535 13.72 19.17 -19.97
C TYR A 535 15.02 18.67 -20.60
N ASN A 536 14.95 17.95 -21.72
CA ASN A 536 16.15 17.50 -22.44
C ASN A 536 16.98 18.67 -22.99
N ALA A 537 16.32 19.76 -23.36
CA ALA A 537 16.99 20.95 -23.86
C ALA A 537 17.54 21.85 -22.75
N LEU A 538 16.80 22.03 -21.66
CA LEU A 538 17.10 23.05 -20.65
C LEU A 538 17.42 22.46 -19.26
N GLY A 539 17.04 21.22 -19.00
CA GLY A 539 17.18 20.58 -17.69
C GLY A 539 18.61 20.17 -17.38
N LYS A 540 18.97 20.22 -16.10
CA LYS A 540 20.29 19.79 -15.62
C LYS A 540 20.16 19.17 -14.23
N ASN A 541 20.34 17.87 -14.11
CA ASN A 541 20.43 17.13 -12.84
C ASN A 541 19.29 17.46 -11.84
N GLY A 542 18.04 17.52 -12.30
CA GLY A 542 16.89 17.80 -11.45
C GLY A 542 16.75 19.25 -10.97
N LYS A 543 17.68 20.15 -11.30
CA LYS A 543 17.59 21.55 -10.89
C LYS A 543 16.36 22.24 -11.49
N PRO A 544 15.70 23.12 -10.74
CA PRO A 544 14.57 23.91 -11.24
C PRO A 544 14.98 24.74 -12.47
N ILE A 545 14.15 24.71 -13.50
CA ILE A 545 14.33 25.52 -14.71
C ILE A 545 13.55 26.82 -14.53
N GLN A 546 14.14 27.95 -14.85
CA GLN A 546 13.45 29.25 -14.83
C GLN A 546 12.34 29.29 -15.87
N LEU A 547 11.14 29.72 -15.46
CA LEU A 547 9.96 29.73 -16.35
C LEU A 547 10.19 30.59 -17.61
N GLU A 548 10.93 31.68 -17.50
CA GLU A 548 11.29 32.52 -18.64
C GLU A 548 12.08 31.75 -19.70
N LYS A 549 13.03 30.91 -19.29
CA LYS A 549 13.80 30.09 -20.24
C LYS A 549 12.94 29.09 -20.98
N ILE A 550 11.93 28.52 -20.30
CA ILE A 550 10.96 27.60 -20.91
C ILE A 550 10.13 28.33 -21.95
N ILE A 551 9.60 29.52 -21.61
CA ILE A 551 8.80 30.35 -22.51
C ILE A 551 9.61 30.75 -23.75
N ASN A 552 10.83 31.23 -23.56
CA ASN A 552 11.70 31.63 -24.68
C ASN A 552 12.01 30.43 -25.59
N PHE A 553 12.37 29.29 -25.02
CA PHE A 553 12.62 28.05 -25.77
C PHE A 553 11.41 27.63 -26.62
N LEU A 554 10.19 27.73 -26.11
CA LEU A 554 8.98 27.38 -26.83
C LEU A 554 8.59 28.42 -27.89
N ASN A 555 8.85 29.69 -27.63
CA ASN A 555 8.68 30.76 -28.63
C ASN A 555 9.63 30.58 -29.83
N ASP A 556 10.88 30.13 -29.56
CA ASP A 556 11.87 29.84 -30.61
C ASP A 556 11.55 28.53 -31.36
N LYS A 557 10.65 27.67 -30.84
CA LYS A 557 10.30 26.36 -31.38
C LYS A 557 8.79 26.12 -31.37
N PRO A 558 8.05 26.86 -32.21
CA PRO A 558 6.57 26.76 -32.23
C PRO A 558 6.05 25.36 -32.59
N GLU A 559 6.84 24.55 -33.30
CA GLU A 559 6.51 23.16 -33.59
C GLU A 559 6.35 22.30 -32.33
N ILE A 560 7.12 22.57 -31.27
CA ILE A 560 7.01 21.88 -29.99
C ILE A 560 5.75 22.36 -29.25
N MET A 561 5.50 23.67 -29.25
CA MET A 561 4.33 24.25 -28.61
C MET A 561 3.03 23.74 -29.23
N ASN A 562 3.03 23.47 -30.54
CA ASN A 562 1.86 22.99 -31.27
C ASN A 562 1.50 21.52 -30.97
N LEU A 563 2.42 20.72 -30.42
CA LEU A 563 2.16 19.30 -30.11
C LEU A 563 0.99 19.10 -29.13
N ASN A 564 0.75 20.05 -28.24
CA ASN A 564 -0.31 19.94 -27.23
C ASN A 564 -1.29 21.12 -27.22
N SER A 565 -1.17 22.08 -28.13
CA SER A 565 -2.00 23.29 -28.16
C SER A 565 -3.47 23.02 -28.45
N SER A 566 -3.79 21.98 -29.24
CA SER A 566 -5.16 21.57 -29.59
C SER A 566 -5.85 20.70 -28.54
N ILE A 567 -5.14 20.27 -27.49
CA ILE A 567 -5.70 19.39 -26.48
C ILE A 567 -6.68 20.14 -25.60
N PRO A 568 -7.96 19.72 -25.50
CA PRO A 568 -8.92 20.35 -24.62
C PRO A 568 -8.46 20.33 -23.16
N LEU A 569 -8.68 21.41 -22.44
CA LEU A 569 -8.47 21.43 -20.98
C LEU A 569 -9.50 20.51 -20.34
N GLY A 570 -9.08 19.38 -19.82
CA GLY A 570 -9.95 18.38 -19.21
C GLY A 570 -10.60 18.81 -17.88
N VAL A 571 -10.25 19.99 -17.35
CA VAL A 571 -10.80 20.55 -16.10
C VAL A 571 -11.17 22.01 -16.33
N THR A 572 -12.33 22.41 -15.83
CA THR A 572 -12.76 23.81 -15.83
C THR A 572 -11.75 24.66 -15.07
N ARG A 573 -11.12 25.63 -15.72
CA ARG A 573 -10.31 26.63 -15.02
C ARG A 573 -11.22 27.42 -14.07
N ILE A 574 -10.97 27.29 -12.77
CA ILE A 574 -11.74 28.01 -11.75
C ILE A 574 -11.36 29.49 -11.78
N TRP A 575 -10.07 29.77 -11.92
CA TRP A 575 -9.49 31.11 -11.98
C TRP A 575 -8.93 31.38 -13.39
N LYS A 576 -9.58 32.28 -14.10
CA LYS A 576 -9.15 32.82 -15.41
C LYS A 576 -8.42 34.13 -15.21
#